data_64dcc4853b10e3c8560c6d1d431d7196
#
_entry.id   64dcc4853b10e3c8560c6d1d431d7196
#
_cell.length_a   1.000
_cell.length_b   1.000
_cell.length_c   1.000
_cell.angle_alpha   90.00
_cell.angle_beta   90.00
_cell.angle_gamma   90.00
#
_symmetry.space_group_name_H-M   'P 1'
#
loop_
_entity.id
_entity.type
_entity.pdbx_description
1 polymer ?
#
loop_
_entity_poly.entity_id
_entity_poly.type
_entity_poly.pdbx_seq_one_letter_code
_entity_poly.pdbx_strand_id
1 'polypeptide(L)'
;MDKFESLFTEYACTLTDELVKKNTADILAKHMAENNTREVWMQCLNQIDLTTLNGDDTTAKVAQMAERVNDFEGHFPGVPNVAAMCVYPALVETARDVLTEPIGIAAVAAGFPASQTFIEVKVAEAAMAVAAGATEIDIVISIGKFLEGNYQEVYDEISEIKATIRDAHLKVILETGALKTAENIYKASILAMAAGADFIKTSTGKIAVNATPEATYIMCHAIKDWHAKTGQKVCYKPAGGVSTTDEAVQHY
;
A
#
# COMPACT_ATOMS: atom_id res chain seq x y z
N MET A 1 -21.04 -13.44 -20.14
CA MET A 1 -20.49 -12.30 -19.35
C MET A 1 -19.08 -12.70 -18.99
N ASP A 2 -18.11 -11.86 -19.26
CA ASP A 2 -16.73 -12.09 -18.89
C ASP A 2 -16.62 -12.14 -17.34
N LYS A 3 -15.61 -12.84 -16.81
CA LYS A 3 -15.34 -12.97 -15.37
C LYS A 3 -15.31 -11.60 -14.68
N PHE A 4 -14.67 -10.61 -15.30
CA PHE A 4 -14.51 -9.28 -14.73
C PHE A 4 -15.75 -8.40 -14.90
N GLU A 5 -16.51 -8.57 -15.98
CA GLU A 5 -17.84 -7.96 -16.11
C GLU A 5 -18.76 -8.43 -14.97
N SER A 6 -18.72 -9.73 -14.68
CA SER A 6 -19.49 -10.30 -13.56
C SER A 6 -19.02 -9.74 -12.22
N LEU A 7 -17.70 -9.69 -11.97
CA LEU A 7 -17.10 -9.14 -10.76
C LEU A 7 -17.51 -7.66 -10.56
N PHE A 8 -17.36 -6.83 -11.58
CA PHE A 8 -17.69 -5.40 -11.47
C PHE A 8 -19.19 -5.12 -11.48
N THR A 9 -20.02 -6.06 -11.96
CA THR A 9 -21.47 -5.99 -11.78
C THR A 9 -21.86 -6.32 -10.35
N GLU A 10 -21.22 -7.33 -9.77
CA GLU A 10 -21.44 -7.73 -8.39
C GLU A 10 -20.97 -6.65 -7.40
N TYR A 11 -19.85 -6.00 -7.69
CA TYR A 11 -19.28 -4.88 -6.93
C TYR A 11 -19.44 -3.57 -7.72
N ALA A 12 -20.69 -3.22 -8.04
CA ALA A 12 -20.96 -2.00 -8.79
C ALA A 12 -20.57 -0.76 -7.97
N CYS A 13 -19.67 0.05 -8.53
CA CYS A 13 -19.29 1.32 -7.90
C CYS A 13 -20.47 2.30 -7.95
N THR A 14 -20.95 2.71 -6.80
CA THR A 14 -22.01 3.73 -6.67
C THR A 14 -21.46 5.12 -6.35
N LEU A 15 -20.13 5.24 -6.25
CA LEU A 15 -19.46 6.49 -5.92
C LEU A 15 -19.20 7.30 -7.18
N THR A 16 -19.64 8.56 -7.20
CA THR A 16 -19.21 9.57 -8.18
C THR A 16 -18.13 10.46 -7.57
N ASP A 17 -17.30 11.08 -8.41
CA ASP A 17 -16.24 11.97 -7.95
C ASP A 17 -16.79 13.14 -7.10
N GLU A 18 -17.94 13.69 -7.46
CA GLU A 18 -18.63 14.75 -6.71
C GLU A 18 -19.10 14.26 -5.33
N LEU A 19 -19.68 13.05 -5.28
CA LEU A 19 -20.15 12.46 -4.03
C LEU A 19 -18.98 12.16 -3.10
N VAL A 20 -17.90 11.62 -3.63
CA VAL A 20 -16.65 11.36 -2.88
C VAL A 20 -16.11 12.64 -2.28
N LYS A 21 -15.93 13.68 -3.10
CA LYS A 21 -15.40 14.98 -2.65
C LYS A 21 -16.27 15.58 -1.54
N LYS A 22 -17.60 15.55 -1.71
CA LYS A 22 -18.53 16.06 -0.70
C LYS A 22 -18.43 15.28 0.61
N ASN A 23 -18.55 13.94 0.54
CA ASN A 23 -18.58 13.11 1.74
C ASN A 23 -17.25 13.15 2.49
N THR A 24 -16.12 13.18 1.78
CA THR A 24 -14.80 13.32 2.39
C THR A 24 -14.67 14.65 3.12
N ALA A 25 -15.10 15.76 2.50
CA ALA A 25 -15.07 17.07 3.14
C ALA A 25 -15.97 17.10 4.40
N ASP A 26 -17.17 16.51 4.34
CA ASP A 26 -18.08 16.42 5.48
C ASP A 26 -17.49 15.60 6.64
N ILE A 27 -16.82 14.46 6.33
CA ILE A 27 -16.14 13.60 7.32
C ILE A 27 -14.99 14.35 7.98
N LEU A 28 -14.11 14.97 7.19
CA LEU A 28 -12.98 15.72 7.74
C LEU A 28 -13.45 16.90 8.60
N ALA A 29 -14.45 17.66 8.15
CA ALA A 29 -14.99 18.77 8.92
C ALA A 29 -15.56 18.33 10.26
N LYS A 30 -16.15 17.13 10.33
CA LYS A 30 -16.80 16.62 11.54
C LYS A 30 -15.82 15.93 12.49
N HIS A 31 -14.87 15.13 11.96
CA HIS A 31 -14.11 14.17 12.76
C HIS A 31 -12.63 14.53 12.93
N MET A 32 -12.08 15.42 12.10
CA MET A 32 -10.65 15.76 12.16
C MET A 32 -10.22 16.26 13.55
N ALA A 33 -11.03 17.16 14.18
CA ALA A 33 -10.67 17.73 15.46
C ALA A 33 -10.76 16.71 16.61
N GLU A 34 -11.75 15.80 16.59
CA GLU A 34 -11.91 14.77 17.61
C GLU A 34 -10.86 13.67 17.50
N ASN A 35 -10.39 13.38 16.28
CA ASN A 35 -9.35 12.37 16.03
C ASN A 35 -7.93 12.92 16.19
N ASN A 36 -7.74 14.23 16.28
CA ASN A 36 -6.41 14.83 16.46
C ASN A 36 -5.96 14.71 17.93
N THR A 37 -5.73 13.49 18.38
CA THR A 37 -5.36 13.14 19.75
C THR A 37 -4.05 12.36 19.78
N ARG A 38 -3.35 12.41 20.93
CA ARG A 38 -2.11 11.66 21.11
C ARG A 38 -2.30 10.15 20.86
N GLU A 39 -3.43 9.59 21.24
CA GLU A 39 -3.73 8.18 21.03
C GLU A 39 -3.77 7.83 19.55
N VAL A 40 -4.46 8.64 18.74
CA VAL A 40 -4.53 8.46 17.28
C VAL A 40 -3.14 8.68 16.65
N TRP A 41 -2.37 9.66 17.11
CA TRP A 41 -1.00 9.86 16.62
C TRP A 41 -0.12 8.64 16.85
N MET A 42 -0.22 8.02 18.03
CA MET A 42 0.52 6.79 18.33
C MET A 42 0.07 5.62 17.45
N GLN A 43 -1.23 5.51 17.17
CA GLN A 43 -1.74 4.51 16.23
C GLN A 43 -1.24 4.77 14.81
N CYS A 44 -1.26 6.00 14.34
CA CYS A 44 -0.71 6.36 13.03
C CYS A 44 0.78 6.04 12.94
N LEU A 45 1.57 6.38 13.97
CA LEU A 45 3.00 6.06 14.02
C LEU A 45 3.25 4.55 13.93
N ASN A 46 2.50 3.76 14.68
CA ASN A 46 2.63 2.30 14.69
C ASN A 46 2.17 1.61 13.37
N GLN A 47 1.63 2.38 12.45
CA GLN A 47 1.24 1.89 11.11
C GLN A 47 2.15 2.40 10.00
N ILE A 48 3.20 3.16 10.32
CA ILE A 48 4.14 3.69 9.33
C ILE A 48 5.04 2.57 8.79
N ASP A 49 5.17 2.51 7.46
CA ASP A 49 6.33 1.88 6.83
C ASP A 49 7.40 2.96 6.66
N LEU A 50 8.44 2.92 7.50
CA LEU A 50 9.55 3.87 7.42
C LEU A 50 10.32 3.62 6.12
N THR A 51 10.18 4.54 5.16
CA THR A 51 10.51 4.29 3.76
C THR A 51 11.72 5.08 3.29
N THR A 52 12.65 4.42 2.59
CA THR A 52 13.63 5.08 1.74
C THR A 52 13.70 4.37 0.40
N LEU A 53 13.40 5.09 -0.70
CA LEU A 53 13.31 4.58 -2.07
C LEU A 53 13.95 5.60 -3.04
N ASN A 54 15.16 6.04 -2.75
CA ASN A 54 15.93 6.92 -3.60
C ASN A 54 16.96 6.11 -4.40
N GLY A 55 17.26 6.57 -5.61
CA GLY A 55 18.24 5.87 -6.46
C GLY A 55 19.69 5.91 -5.92
N ASP A 56 19.94 6.77 -4.93
CA ASP A 56 21.23 6.94 -4.25
C ASP A 56 21.24 6.32 -2.83
N ASP A 57 20.25 5.51 -2.47
CA ASP A 57 20.24 4.82 -1.18
C ASP A 57 21.40 3.82 -1.10
N THR A 58 22.15 3.92 -0.01
CA THR A 58 23.30 3.05 0.26
C THR A 58 23.02 2.08 1.41
N THR A 59 23.80 1.00 1.48
CA THR A 59 23.78 0.07 2.62
C THR A 59 24.02 0.79 3.94
N ALA A 60 24.96 1.74 3.98
CA ALA A 60 25.24 2.54 5.19
C ALA A 60 24.02 3.38 5.63
N LYS A 61 23.29 3.98 4.68
CA LYS A 61 22.09 4.75 4.99
C LYS A 61 20.96 3.87 5.54
N VAL A 62 20.75 2.70 4.95
CA VAL A 62 19.74 1.75 5.42
C VAL A 62 20.10 1.16 6.78
N ALA A 63 21.38 0.82 6.99
CA ALA A 63 21.88 0.38 8.30
C ALA A 63 21.62 1.45 9.39
N GLN A 64 21.99 2.71 9.14
CA GLN A 64 21.71 3.81 10.06
C GLN A 64 20.22 4.01 10.34
N MET A 65 19.37 3.78 9.33
CA MET A 65 17.91 3.85 9.50
C MET A 65 17.41 2.73 10.42
N ALA A 66 17.93 1.51 10.25
CA ALA A 66 17.61 0.37 11.11
C ALA A 66 18.10 0.55 12.54
N GLU A 67 19.31 1.07 12.74
CA GLU A 67 19.83 1.43 14.07
C GLU A 67 18.91 2.42 14.80
N ARG A 68 18.41 3.45 14.11
CA ARG A 68 17.46 4.40 14.70
C ARG A 68 16.13 3.75 15.10
N VAL A 69 15.68 2.75 14.35
CA VAL A 69 14.49 1.96 14.71
C VAL A 69 14.77 1.13 15.95
N ASN A 70 15.94 0.48 16.04
CA ASN A 70 16.33 -0.30 17.22
C ASN A 70 16.42 0.55 18.49
N ASP A 71 16.93 1.77 18.39
CA ASP A 71 17.14 2.68 19.52
C ASP A 71 15.89 3.51 19.87
N PHE A 72 14.79 3.35 19.11
CA PHE A 72 13.62 4.23 19.20
C PHE A 72 12.99 4.23 20.59
N GLU A 73 12.76 3.07 21.22
CA GLU A 73 12.17 2.97 22.55
C GLU A 73 13.05 3.61 23.61
N GLY A 74 14.39 3.51 23.49
CA GLY A 74 15.33 4.16 24.40
C GLY A 74 15.23 5.68 24.38
N HIS A 75 14.91 6.26 23.24
CA HIS A 75 14.72 7.71 23.08
C HIS A 75 13.30 8.18 23.39
N PHE A 76 12.29 7.33 23.15
CA PHE A 76 10.88 7.64 23.30
C PHE A 76 10.13 6.57 24.11
N PRO A 77 10.39 6.42 25.40
CA PRO A 77 9.78 5.36 26.22
C PRO A 77 8.25 5.40 26.19
N GLY A 78 7.64 4.24 25.91
CA GLY A 78 6.19 4.08 25.86
C GLY A 78 5.53 4.64 24.59
N VAL A 79 6.32 4.99 23.56
CA VAL A 79 5.83 5.32 22.22
C VAL A 79 6.05 4.10 21.34
N PRO A 80 5.01 3.63 20.59
CA PRO A 80 5.15 2.46 19.72
C PRO A 80 6.13 2.74 18.57
N ASN A 81 6.85 1.72 18.14
CA ASN A 81 7.71 1.81 16.96
C ASN A 81 6.88 1.80 15.67
N VAL A 82 7.52 2.01 14.53
CA VAL A 82 6.92 1.89 13.20
C VAL A 82 6.55 0.43 12.89
N ALA A 83 5.66 0.20 11.90
CA ALA A 83 5.21 -1.14 11.53
C ALA A 83 6.27 -1.90 10.73
N ALA A 84 6.97 -1.22 9.83
CA ALA A 84 7.95 -1.83 8.94
C ALA A 84 9.00 -0.83 8.48
N MET A 85 10.12 -1.34 7.96
CA MET A 85 11.02 -0.58 7.09
C MET A 85 10.74 -0.96 5.64
N CYS A 86 10.66 0.04 4.75
CA CYS A 86 10.42 -0.18 3.32
C CYS A 86 11.63 0.28 2.50
N VAL A 87 12.22 -0.63 1.73
CA VAL A 87 13.45 -0.43 0.97
C VAL A 87 13.38 -1.06 -0.42
N TYR A 88 14.37 -0.79 -1.27
CA TYR A 88 14.57 -1.55 -2.51
C TYR A 88 15.05 -2.99 -2.23
N PRO A 89 14.78 -3.96 -3.12
CA PRO A 89 15.13 -5.39 -2.92
C PRO A 89 16.60 -5.62 -2.58
N ALA A 90 17.50 -4.89 -3.24
CA ALA A 90 18.94 -5.01 -3.01
C ALA A 90 19.41 -4.58 -1.61
N LEU A 91 18.56 -3.92 -0.82
CA LEU A 91 18.87 -3.41 0.52
C LEU A 91 18.15 -4.19 1.64
N VAL A 92 17.36 -5.20 1.28
CA VAL A 92 16.61 -6.02 2.26
C VAL A 92 17.54 -6.74 3.21
N GLU A 93 18.61 -7.37 2.72
CA GLU A 93 19.59 -8.06 3.58
C GLU A 93 20.25 -7.12 4.58
N THR A 94 20.56 -5.88 4.15
CA THR A 94 21.11 -4.86 5.05
C THR A 94 20.13 -4.52 6.17
N ALA A 95 18.86 -4.34 5.84
CA ALA A 95 17.82 -4.07 6.85
C ALA A 95 17.67 -5.26 7.81
N ARG A 96 17.57 -6.49 7.28
CA ARG A 96 17.45 -7.72 8.07
C ARG A 96 18.61 -7.93 9.04
N ASP A 97 19.84 -7.69 8.57
CA ASP A 97 21.04 -7.99 9.35
C ASP A 97 21.28 -6.98 10.49
N VAL A 98 20.70 -5.79 10.40
CA VAL A 98 20.83 -4.71 11.40
C VAL A 98 19.62 -4.59 12.33
N LEU A 99 18.39 -4.83 11.81
CA LEU A 99 17.17 -4.74 12.63
C LEU A 99 17.17 -5.79 13.75
N THR A 100 16.97 -5.34 14.99
CA THR A 100 16.74 -6.19 16.17
C THR A 100 15.30 -6.08 16.67
N GLU A 101 14.60 -5.01 16.31
CA GLU A 101 13.18 -4.81 16.64
C GLU A 101 12.30 -5.71 15.77
N PRO A 102 11.21 -6.29 16.33
CA PRO A 102 10.32 -7.20 15.64
C PRO A 102 9.34 -6.47 14.72
N ILE A 103 9.83 -5.63 13.83
CA ILE A 103 9.03 -4.94 12.81
C ILE A 103 9.18 -5.62 11.44
N GLY A 104 8.24 -5.34 10.53
CA GLY A 104 8.28 -5.87 9.17
C GLY A 104 9.43 -5.29 8.33
N ILE A 105 9.84 -6.05 7.32
CA ILE A 105 10.71 -5.56 6.24
C ILE A 105 9.91 -5.63 4.95
N ALA A 106 9.52 -4.47 4.44
CA ALA A 106 8.83 -4.34 3.17
C ALA A 106 9.85 -4.09 2.04
N ALA A 107 9.68 -4.79 0.93
CA ALA A 107 10.45 -4.53 -0.27
C ALA A 107 9.53 -4.12 -1.41
N VAL A 108 9.85 -3.02 -2.10
CA VAL A 108 9.20 -2.74 -3.38
C VAL A 108 9.75 -3.71 -4.42
N ALA A 109 8.89 -4.23 -5.30
CA ALA A 109 9.28 -5.21 -6.31
C ALA A 109 8.39 -5.14 -7.56
N ALA A 110 8.53 -6.10 -8.46
CA ALA A 110 7.75 -6.24 -9.68
C ALA A 110 7.87 -5.04 -10.64
N GLY A 111 9.11 -4.54 -10.78
CA GLY A 111 9.39 -3.40 -11.64
C GLY A 111 8.93 -2.06 -11.08
N PHE A 112 8.90 -1.92 -9.76
CA PHE A 112 8.57 -0.65 -9.09
C PHE A 112 9.46 0.51 -9.60
N PRO A 113 8.92 1.72 -9.85
CA PRO A 113 7.54 2.17 -9.61
C PRO A 113 6.59 2.01 -10.80
N ALA A 114 7.08 1.65 -11.97
CA ALA A 114 6.32 1.69 -13.22
C ALA A 114 5.57 0.39 -13.55
N SER A 115 5.99 -0.74 -12.99
CA SER A 115 5.45 -2.07 -13.33
C SER A 115 5.55 -2.44 -14.82
N GLN A 116 6.37 -1.75 -15.59
CA GLN A 116 6.52 -1.87 -17.05
C GLN A 116 7.63 -2.87 -17.42
N THR A 117 7.47 -4.13 -17.00
CA THR A 117 8.40 -5.22 -17.30
C THR A 117 7.65 -6.55 -17.45
N PHE A 118 8.37 -7.62 -17.79
CA PHE A 118 7.81 -8.96 -18.01
C PHE A 118 7.41 -9.61 -16.68
N ILE A 119 6.36 -10.44 -16.73
CA ILE A 119 5.85 -11.10 -15.51
C ILE A 119 6.90 -12.00 -14.86
N GLU A 120 7.72 -12.70 -15.65
CA GLU A 120 8.80 -13.56 -15.15
C GLU A 120 9.84 -12.78 -14.33
N VAL A 121 10.13 -11.53 -14.74
CA VAL A 121 11.01 -10.63 -14.00
C VAL A 121 10.35 -10.15 -12.71
N LYS A 122 9.05 -9.79 -12.76
CA LYS A 122 8.27 -9.39 -11.58
C LYS A 122 8.24 -10.47 -10.51
N VAL A 123 7.97 -11.71 -10.93
CA VAL A 123 7.92 -12.88 -10.06
C VAL A 123 9.30 -13.19 -9.46
N ALA A 124 10.35 -13.17 -10.31
CA ALA A 124 11.70 -13.42 -9.85
C ALA A 124 12.16 -12.38 -8.83
N GLU A 125 11.92 -11.09 -9.08
CA GLU A 125 12.28 -10.00 -8.16
C GLU A 125 11.58 -10.14 -6.80
N ALA A 126 10.27 -10.43 -6.81
CA ALA A 126 9.49 -10.65 -5.59
C ALA A 126 10.02 -11.88 -4.80
N ALA A 127 10.29 -12.98 -5.49
CA ALA A 127 10.87 -14.19 -4.87
C ALA A 127 12.24 -13.93 -4.24
N MET A 128 13.09 -13.19 -4.94
CA MET A 128 14.43 -12.82 -4.44
C MET A 128 14.36 -11.90 -3.23
N ALA A 129 13.43 -10.94 -3.22
CA ALA A 129 13.23 -10.05 -2.08
C ALA A 129 12.79 -10.84 -0.82
N VAL A 130 11.87 -11.80 -0.97
CA VAL A 130 11.47 -12.71 0.14
C VAL A 130 12.65 -13.56 0.59
N ALA A 131 13.42 -14.13 -0.35
CA ALA A 131 14.62 -14.93 -0.02
C ALA A 131 15.69 -14.10 0.72
N ALA A 132 15.79 -12.80 0.43
CA ALA A 132 16.68 -11.87 1.13
C ALA A 132 16.18 -11.54 2.57
N GLY A 133 14.91 -11.80 2.88
CA GLY A 133 14.31 -11.60 4.20
C GLY A 133 13.16 -10.62 4.28
N ALA A 134 12.62 -10.16 3.14
CA ALA A 134 11.42 -9.35 3.15
C ALA A 134 10.21 -10.15 3.66
N THR A 135 9.46 -9.56 4.59
CA THR A 135 8.21 -10.11 5.13
C THR A 135 6.99 -9.55 4.41
N GLU A 136 7.17 -8.49 3.64
CA GLU A 136 6.12 -7.79 2.91
C GLU A 136 6.66 -7.38 1.54
N ILE A 137 5.85 -7.53 0.51
CA ILE A 137 6.20 -7.17 -0.87
C ILE A 137 5.20 -6.14 -1.39
N ASP A 138 5.71 -4.99 -1.79
CA ASP A 138 4.92 -3.88 -2.34
C ASP A 138 5.08 -3.86 -3.87
N ILE A 139 3.99 -4.10 -4.60
CA ILE A 139 3.98 -4.07 -6.07
C ILE A 139 3.05 -2.99 -6.58
N VAL A 140 3.28 -2.52 -7.81
CA VAL A 140 2.36 -1.61 -8.50
C VAL A 140 1.58 -2.41 -9.54
N ILE A 141 0.28 -2.15 -9.68
CA ILE A 141 -0.50 -2.73 -10.77
C ILE A 141 0.06 -2.30 -12.12
N SER A 142 -0.10 -3.12 -13.16
CA SER A 142 0.15 -2.70 -14.55
C SER A 142 -0.90 -1.69 -14.99
N ILE A 143 -0.68 -0.41 -14.64
CA ILE A 143 -1.65 0.69 -14.77
C ILE A 143 -2.16 0.82 -16.20
N GLY A 144 -1.27 0.77 -17.20
CA GLY A 144 -1.64 0.86 -18.61
C GLY A 144 -2.61 -0.25 -19.00
N LYS A 145 -2.34 -1.49 -18.61
CA LYS A 145 -3.21 -2.64 -18.86
C LYS A 145 -4.58 -2.49 -18.19
N PHE A 146 -4.59 -1.99 -16.95
CA PHE A 146 -5.85 -1.71 -16.26
C PHE A 146 -6.68 -0.66 -17.00
N LEU A 147 -6.07 0.45 -17.43
CA LEU A 147 -6.76 1.53 -18.14
C LEU A 147 -7.24 1.13 -19.54
N GLU A 148 -6.60 0.15 -20.18
CA GLU A 148 -7.04 -0.45 -21.45
C GLU A 148 -8.17 -1.48 -21.25
N GLY A 149 -8.54 -1.80 -20.01
CA GLY A 149 -9.54 -2.82 -19.69
C GLY A 149 -9.01 -4.26 -19.72
N ASN A 150 -7.69 -4.46 -19.80
CA ASN A 150 -7.07 -5.78 -19.75
C ASN A 150 -6.96 -6.28 -18.28
N TYR A 151 -8.11 -6.47 -17.65
CA TYR A 151 -8.22 -6.84 -16.24
C TYR A 151 -7.71 -8.25 -15.96
N GLN A 152 -7.81 -9.17 -16.94
CA GLN A 152 -7.32 -10.54 -16.78
C GLN A 152 -5.80 -10.55 -16.51
N GLU A 153 -5.04 -9.83 -17.31
CA GLU A 153 -3.58 -9.80 -17.17
C GLU A 153 -3.15 -9.14 -15.85
N VAL A 154 -3.82 -8.05 -15.43
CA VAL A 154 -3.56 -7.41 -14.13
C VAL A 154 -3.87 -8.36 -12.98
N TYR A 155 -4.98 -9.09 -13.06
CA TYR A 155 -5.36 -10.10 -12.06
C TYR A 155 -4.34 -11.24 -11.97
N ASP A 156 -3.95 -11.77 -13.12
CA ASP A 156 -3.02 -12.91 -13.19
C ASP A 156 -1.64 -12.52 -12.65
N GLU A 157 -1.12 -11.33 -12.99
CA GLU A 157 0.15 -10.80 -12.45
C GLU A 157 0.12 -10.73 -10.91
N ILE A 158 -0.93 -10.17 -10.32
CA ILE A 158 -1.06 -10.06 -8.86
C ILE A 158 -1.15 -11.45 -8.22
N SER A 159 -1.98 -12.33 -8.79
CA SER A 159 -2.20 -13.68 -8.27
C SER A 159 -0.93 -14.53 -8.32
N GLU A 160 -0.16 -14.45 -9.40
CA GLU A 160 1.10 -15.19 -9.56
C GLU A 160 2.16 -14.71 -8.59
N ILE A 161 2.27 -13.38 -8.40
CA ILE A 161 3.19 -12.82 -7.40
C ILE A 161 2.76 -13.25 -6.00
N LYS A 162 1.46 -13.19 -5.65
CA LYS A 162 0.97 -13.63 -4.33
C LYS A 162 1.29 -15.09 -4.07
N ALA A 163 1.06 -15.96 -5.05
CA ALA A 163 1.40 -17.38 -4.93
C ALA A 163 2.91 -17.60 -4.72
N THR A 164 3.75 -16.79 -5.34
CA THR A 164 5.21 -16.90 -5.26
C THR A 164 5.76 -16.48 -3.92
N ILE A 165 5.24 -15.41 -3.33
CA ILE A 165 5.73 -14.86 -2.06
C ILE A 165 5.21 -15.62 -0.80
N ARG A 166 4.30 -16.56 -0.98
CA ARG A 166 3.75 -17.46 0.07
C ARG A 166 3.21 -16.72 1.29
N ASP A 167 3.93 -16.84 2.42
CA ASP A 167 3.52 -16.30 3.72
C ASP A 167 3.79 -14.78 3.87
N ALA A 168 4.57 -14.20 2.96
CA ALA A 168 4.79 -12.76 2.96
C ALA A 168 3.50 -12.00 2.59
N HIS A 169 3.31 -10.82 3.18
CA HIS A 169 2.18 -9.98 2.85
C HIS A 169 2.37 -9.30 1.50
N LEU A 170 1.33 -9.32 0.68
CA LEU A 170 1.28 -8.59 -0.58
C LEU A 170 0.56 -7.26 -0.41
N LYS A 171 1.27 -6.14 -0.63
CA LYS A 171 0.66 -4.82 -0.72
C LYS A 171 0.61 -4.38 -2.17
N VAL A 172 -0.60 -4.18 -2.67
CA VAL A 172 -0.83 -3.80 -4.07
C VAL A 172 -1.07 -2.30 -4.18
N ILE A 173 -0.12 -1.61 -4.78
CA ILE A 173 -0.18 -0.17 -5.04
C ILE A 173 -1.04 0.05 -6.28
N LEU A 174 -2.14 0.79 -6.12
CA LEU A 174 -3.07 1.09 -7.20
C LEU A 174 -2.62 2.28 -8.06
N GLU A 175 -1.78 3.16 -7.51
CA GLU A 175 -1.36 4.45 -8.09
C GLU A 175 -2.57 5.34 -8.39
N THR A 176 -3.31 5.66 -7.34
CA THR A 176 -4.62 6.34 -7.42
C THR A 176 -4.58 7.65 -8.19
N GLY A 177 -3.48 8.39 -8.14
CA GLY A 177 -3.27 9.60 -8.92
C GLY A 177 -3.25 9.37 -10.44
N ALA A 178 -2.86 8.17 -10.91
CA ALA A 178 -2.90 7.80 -12.31
C ALA A 178 -4.29 7.27 -12.73
N LEU A 179 -5.03 6.64 -11.81
CA LEU A 179 -6.39 6.13 -12.08
C LEU A 179 -7.44 7.23 -12.16
N LYS A 180 -7.25 8.33 -11.46
CA LYS A 180 -7.99 9.61 -11.52
C LYS A 180 -9.44 9.59 -11.02
N THR A 181 -10.26 8.62 -11.42
CA THR A 181 -11.70 8.60 -11.12
C THR A 181 -12.05 7.65 -9.98
N ALA A 182 -13.13 7.95 -9.26
CA ALA A 182 -13.64 7.09 -8.19
C ALA A 182 -13.94 5.67 -8.71
N GLU A 183 -14.51 5.56 -9.90
CA GLU A 183 -14.82 4.28 -10.52
C GLU A 183 -13.56 3.43 -10.76
N ASN A 184 -12.49 4.02 -11.33
CA ASN A 184 -11.24 3.29 -11.59
C ASN A 184 -10.56 2.87 -10.30
N ILE A 185 -10.49 3.74 -9.29
CA ILE A 185 -9.89 3.43 -7.99
C ILE A 185 -10.67 2.30 -7.31
N TYR A 186 -11.99 2.36 -7.33
CA TYR A 186 -12.85 1.32 -6.76
C TYR A 186 -12.67 -0.02 -7.48
N LYS A 187 -12.74 -0.03 -8.83
CA LYS A 187 -12.52 -1.24 -9.64
C LYS A 187 -11.15 -1.86 -9.42
N ALA A 188 -10.10 -1.03 -9.39
CA ALA A 188 -8.74 -1.51 -9.13
C ALA A 188 -8.60 -2.10 -7.72
N SER A 189 -9.27 -1.51 -6.72
CA SER A 189 -9.34 -2.04 -5.36
C SER A 189 -9.97 -3.43 -5.33
N ILE A 190 -11.14 -3.58 -5.94
CA ILE A 190 -11.84 -4.88 -6.03
C ILE A 190 -11.00 -5.91 -6.76
N LEU A 191 -10.39 -5.53 -7.90
CA LEU A 191 -9.55 -6.44 -8.69
C LEU A 191 -8.34 -6.94 -7.90
N ALA A 192 -7.64 -6.02 -7.20
CA ALA A 192 -6.47 -6.37 -6.39
C ALA A 192 -6.85 -7.31 -5.24
N MET A 193 -7.95 -7.05 -4.54
CA MET A 193 -8.44 -7.91 -3.46
C MET A 193 -8.86 -9.28 -3.98
N ALA A 194 -9.55 -9.36 -5.13
CA ALA A 194 -9.93 -10.60 -5.77
C ALA A 194 -8.71 -11.43 -6.23
N ALA A 195 -7.60 -10.77 -6.56
CA ALA A 195 -6.34 -11.41 -6.95
C ALA A 195 -5.46 -11.84 -5.75
N GLY A 196 -5.89 -11.55 -4.50
CA GLY A 196 -5.22 -12.02 -3.29
C GLY A 196 -4.35 -10.99 -2.57
N ALA A 197 -4.55 -9.71 -2.80
CA ALA A 197 -3.88 -8.64 -2.04
C ALA A 197 -4.24 -8.73 -0.55
N ASP A 198 -3.23 -8.69 0.33
CA ASP A 198 -3.43 -8.55 1.78
C ASP A 198 -3.65 -7.08 2.16
N PHE A 199 -3.05 -6.17 1.39
CA PHE A 199 -3.23 -4.72 1.50
C PHE A 199 -3.47 -4.13 0.12
N ILE A 200 -4.33 -3.11 0.07
CA ILE A 200 -4.35 -2.17 -1.05
C ILE A 200 -3.73 -0.84 -0.62
N LYS A 201 -2.82 -0.31 -1.43
CA LYS A 201 -2.00 0.86 -1.14
C LYS A 201 -2.25 1.95 -2.18
N THR A 202 -2.26 3.21 -1.76
CA THR A 202 -2.64 4.30 -2.69
C THR A 202 -1.61 4.55 -3.78
N SER A 203 -0.35 4.74 -3.42
CA SER A 203 0.61 5.38 -4.34
C SER A 203 2.06 4.93 -4.11
N THR A 204 2.87 5.11 -5.14
CA THR A 204 4.33 4.86 -5.11
C THR A 204 5.12 5.97 -4.42
N GLY A 205 4.59 7.19 -4.35
CA GLY A 205 5.36 8.38 -3.99
C GLY A 205 6.26 8.91 -5.12
N LYS A 206 6.14 8.37 -6.34
CA LYS A 206 7.00 8.72 -7.50
C LYS A 206 6.28 9.53 -8.58
N ILE A 207 5.00 9.84 -8.39
CA ILE A 207 4.21 10.72 -9.25
C ILE A 207 3.72 11.95 -8.47
N ALA A 208 3.16 12.94 -9.18
CA ALA A 208 2.77 14.21 -8.57
C ALA A 208 1.59 14.11 -7.59
N VAL A 209 0.62 13.23 -7.87
CA VAL A 209 -0.57 13.02 -7.01
C VAL A 209 -0.44 11.70 -6.30
N ASN A 210 -0.40 11.74 -4.98
CA ASN A 210 -0.22 10.57 -4.11
C ASN A 210 -1.48 10.30 -3.27
N ALA A 211 -1.31 9.92 -1.99
CA ALA A 211 -2.44 9.68 -1.09
C ALA A 211 -3.30 10.95 -0.94
N THR A 212 -4.60 10.77 -1.10
CA THR A 212 -5.60 11.81 -0.81
C THR A 212 -6.71 11.25 0.07
N PRO A 213 -7.38 12.07 0.88
CA PRO A 213 -8.53 11.63 1.67
C PRO A 213 -9.66 11.05 0.79
N GLU A 214 -9.84 11.57 -0.43
CA GLU A 214 -10.80 11.02 -1.39
C GLU A 214 -10.45 9.59 -1.82
N ALA A 215 -9.17 9.33 -2.13
CA ALA A 215 -8.71 7.97 -2.44
C ALA A 215 -8.91 7.03 -1.24
N THR A 216 -8.62 7.51 -0.01
CA THR A 216 -8.88 6.76 1.22
C THR A 216 -10.35 6.37 1.32
N TYR A 217 -11.25 7.33 1.15
CA TYR A 217 -12.69 7.11 1.19
C TYR A 217 -13.14 6.04 0.21
N ILE A 218 -12.69 6.11 -1.06
CA ILE A 218 -13.05 5.14 -2.09
C ILE A 218 -12.52 3.74 -1.76
N MET A 219 -11.25 3.65 -1.39
CA MET A 219 -10.59 2.36 -1.11
C MET A 219 -11.18 1.68 0.13
N CYS A 220 -11.48 2.45 1.17
CA CYS A 220 -12.15 1.93 2.38
C CYS A 220 -13.59 1.46 2.09
N HIS A 221 -14.31 2.11 1.17
CA HIS A 221 -15.60 1.61 0.71
C HIS A 221 -15.47 0.30 -0.04
N ALA A 222 -14.49 0.17 -0.93
CA ALA A 222 -14.22 -1.09 -1.63
C ALA A 222 -13.88 -2.23 -0.65
N ILE A 223 -13.05 -1.97 0.37
CA ILE A 223 -12.73 -2.95 1.42
C ILE A 223 -13.98 -3.35 2.19
N LYS A 224 -14.83 -2.40 2.58
CA LYS A 224 -16.07 -2.66 3.30
C LYS A 224 -17.01 -3.54 2.49
N ASP A 225 -17.20 -3.23 1.21
CA ASP A 225 -18.06 -4.02 0.32
C ASP A 225 -17.50 -5.42 0.08
N TRP A 226 -16.17 -5.53 -0.11
CA TRP A 226 -15.48 -6.80 -0.23
C TRP A 226 -15.65 -7.67 1.01
N HIS A 227 -15.39 -7.09 2.20
CA HIS A 227 -15.54 -7.80 3.47
C HIS A 227 -16.98 -8.25 3.72
N ALA A 228 -17.96 -7.42 3.41
CA ALA A 228 -19.37 -7.74 3.59
C ALA A 228 -19.82 -8.96 2.79
N LYS A 229 -19.22 -9.19 1.60
CA LYS A 229 -19.58 -10.32 0.74
C LYS A 229 -18.71 -11.57 0.95
N THR A 230 -17.43 -11.40 1.24
CA THR A 230 -16.48 -12.51 1.32
C THR A 230 -16.10 -12.91 2.74
N GLY A 231 -16.29 -12.04 3.71
CA GLY A 231 -15.75 -12.17 5.07
C GLY A 231 -14.24 -11.96 5.18
N GLN A 232 -13.53 -11.77 4.06
CA GLN A 232 -12.08 -11.56 4.04
C GLN A 232 -11.74 -10.15 4.52
N LYS A 233 -10.70 -10.04 5.35
CA LYS A 233 -10.13 -8.77 5.78
C LYS A 233 -8.97 -8.41 4.88
N VAL A 234 -9.03 -7.25 4.26
CA VAL A 234 -7.92 -6.64 3.52
C VAL A 234 -7.60 -5.31 4.18
N CYS A 235 -6.32 -5.01 4.32
CA CYS A 235 -5.87 -3.79 4.97
C CYS A 235 -5.71 -2.64 3.96
N TYR A 236 -5.76 -1.41 4.48
CA TYR A 236 -5.56 -0.19 3.72
C TYR A 236 -4.24 0.48 4.08
N LYS A 237 -3.53 1.03 3.10
CA LYS A 237 -2.28 1.75 3.29
C LYS A 237 -2.27 3.06 2.50
N PRO A 238 -2.43 4.24 3.15
CA PRO A 238 -2.12 5.51 2.51
C PRO A 238 -0.62 5.67 2.37
N ALA A 239 -0.14 6.09 1.22
CA ALA A 239 1.28 6.23 0.95
C ALA A 239 1.59 7.35 -0.03
N GLY A 240 2.76 7.98 0.18
CA GLY A 240 3.20 9.14 -0.60
C GLY A 240 2.56 10.44 -0.12
N GLY A 241 3.40 11.40 0.28
CA GLY A 241 2.97 12.73 0.71
C GLY A 241 2.46 12.84 2.15
N VAL A 242 2.37 11.75 2.91
CA VAL A 242 2.00 11.79 4.33
C VAL A 242 3.29 12.04 5.14
N SER A 243 3.50 13.27 5.58
CA SER A 243 4.75 13.71 6.24
C SER A 243 4.54 14.43 7.57
N THR A 244 3.30 14.76 7.90
CA THR A 244 2.93 15.40 9.16
C THR A 244 1.86 14.58 9.90
N THR A 245 1.74 14.81 11.21
CA THR A 245 0.71 14.18 12.05
C THR A 245 -0.69 14.54 11.56
N ASP A 246 -0.92 15.80 11.17
CA ASP A 246 -2.23 16.25 10.67
C ASP A 246 -2.59 15.55 9.35
N GLU A 247 -1.63 15.36 8.43
CA GLU A 247 -1.85 14.57 7.21
C GLU A 247 -2.18 13.12 7.54
N ALA A 248 -1.48 12.51 8.51
CA ALA A 248 -1.78 11.13 8.91
C ALA A 248 -3.19 10.98 9.50
N VAL A 249 -3.62 11.92 10.34
CA VAL A 249 -4.98 11.92 10.95
C VAL A 249 -6.08 12.08 9.90
N GLN A 250 -5.81 12.71 8.75
CA GLN A 250 -6.79 12.78 7.65
C GLN A 250 -7.12 11.41 7.03
N HIS A 251 -6.25 10.43 7.21
CA HIS A 251 -6.43 9.07 6.70
C HIS A 251 -6.94 8.08 7.76
N TYR A 252 -7.04 8.52 9.00
CA TYR A 252 -7.55 7.75 10.14
C TYR A 252 -9.08 7.76 10.16
#